data_6449587149da4b4b12eb356fabf49b7a
#
_entry.id   6449587149da4b4b12eb356fabf49b7a
#
_cell.length_a   1.000
_cell.length_b   1.000
_cell.length_c   1.000
_cell.angle_alpha   90.00
_cell.angle_beta   90.00
_cell.angle_gamma   90.00
#
_symmetry.space_group_name_H-M   'P 1'
#
loop_
_entity.id
_entity.type
_entity.pdbx_description
1 polymer ?
#
loop_
_entity_poly.entity_id
_entity_poly.type
_entity_poly.pdbx_seq_one_letter_code
_entity_poly.pdbx_strand_id
1 'polypeptide(L)' 'SAPEKPLLVQIASNGSIKLNGLILSLQDLEMELRARTLGSLEPTITIQTEDDVSVQLLVQVMDEINTAGLNNISLSSP' A
#
# COMPACT_ATOMS: atom_id res chain seq x y z
N SER A 1 13.62 -20.45 -5.40
CA SER A 1 13.39 -19.24 -4.63
C SER A 1 11.92 -19.11 -4.25
N ALA A 2 11.69 -18.53 -3.08
CA ALA A 2 10.32 -18.35 -2.64
C ALA A 2 9.60 -17.29 -3.49
N PRO A 3 8.31 -17.48 -3.78
CA PRO A 3 7.56 -16.45 -4.47
C PRO A 3 7.45 -15.20 -3.60
N GLU A 4 7.38 -14.05 -4.24
CA GLU A 4 7.19 -12.80 -3.51
C GLU A 4 5.80 -12.78 -2.86
N LYS A 5 5.75 -12.31 -1.62
CA LYS A 5 4.46 -12.14 -0.95
C LYS A 5 3.73 -10.96 -1.56
N PRO A 6 2.44 -11.10 -1.86
CA PRO A 6 1.68 -9.96 -2.34
C PRO A 6 1.62 -8.88 -1.27
N LEU A 7 1.65 -7.63 -1.70
CA LEU A 7 1.50 -6.49 -0.81
C LEU A 7 0.06 -6.02 -0.87
N LEU A 8 -0.56 -5.88 0.29
CA LEU A 8 -1.94 -5.44 0.41
C LEU A 8 -2.02 -4.26 1.35
N VAL A 9 -2.40 -3.11 0.81
CA VAL A 9 -2.67 -1.91 1.60
C VAL A 9 -4.18 -1.81 1.78
N GLN A 10 -4.62 -1.76 3.02
CA GLN A 10 -6.04 -1.61 3.33
C GLN A 10 -6.27 -0.24 3.97
N ILE A 11 -7.23 0.49 3.45
CA ILE A 11 -7.58 1.81 3.96
C ILE A 11 -8.99 1.75 4.52
N ALA A 12 -9.12 2.00 5.82
CA ALA A 12 -10.40 1.97 6.49
C ALA A 12 -11.10 3.32 6.40
N SER A 13 -12.41 3.32 6.57
CA SER A 13 -13.19 4.55 6.50
C SER A 13 -12.80 5.57 7.58
N ASN A 14 -12.22 5.11 8.68
CA ASN A 14 -11.71 6.01 9.72
C ASN A 14 -10.32 6.59 9.41
N GLY A 15 -9.74 6.26 8.25
CA GLY A 15 -8.42 6.74 7.86
C GLY A 15 -7.26 5.84 8.26
N SER A 16 -7.53 4.71 8.90
CA SER A 16 -6.46 3.77 9.26
C SER A 16 -5.89 3.10 8.03
N ILE A 17 -4.57 2.92 8.01
CA ILE A 17 -3.86 2.27 6.91
C ILE A 17 -3.17 1.03 7.44
N LYS A 18 -3.37 -0.09 6.76
CA LYS A 18 -2.70 -1.35 7.12
C LYS A 18 -1.96 -1.89 5.91
N LEU A 19 -0.73 -2.34 6.15
CA LEU A 19 0.05 -3.05 5.14
C LEU A 19 0.21 -4.49 5.59
N ASN A 20 -0.41 -5.41 4.88
CA ASN A 20 -0.43 -6.84 5.22
C ASN A 20 -0.82 -7.07 6.69
N GLY A 21 -1.81 -6.28 7.17
CA GLY A 21 -2.31 -6.40 8.53
C GLY A 21 -1.59 -5.54 9.56
N LEU A 22 -0.48 -4.90 9.20
CA LEU A 22 0.27 -4.03 10.11
C LEU A 22 -0.24 -2.60 9.98
N ILE A 23 -0.70 -2.02 11.08
CA ILE A 23 -1.17 -0.63 11.08
C ILE A 23 0.03 0.30 10.98
N LEU A 24 -0.01 1.20 10.01
CA LEU A 24 1.06 2.16 9.75
C LEU A 24 0.49 3.55 9.60
N SER A 25 1.31 4.56 9.92
CA SER A 25 1.00 5.93 9.54
C SER A 25 1.34 6.14 8.06
N LEU A 26 0.79 7.18 7.47
CA LEU A 26 1.10 7.52 6.08
C LEU A 26 2.61 7.74 5.90
N GLN A 27 3.25 8.36 6.89
CA GLN A 27 4.68 8.64 6.83
C GLN A 27 5.54 7.37 6.87
N ASP A 28 5.09 6.35 7.61
CA ASP A 28 5.84 5.11 7.74
C ASP A 28 5.62 4.17 6.56
N LEU A 29 4.59 4.41 5.76
CA LEU A 29 4.22 3.52 4.67
C LEU A 29 5.33 3.40 3.63
N GLU A 30 5.93 4.51 3.24
CA GLU A 30 7.01 4.50 2.26
C GLU A 30 8.20 3.68 2.74
N MET A 31 8.64 3.92 3.97
CA MET A 31 9.79 3.21 4.53
C MET A 31 9.54 1.71 4.59
N GLU A 32 8.35 1.33 5.05
CA GLU A 32 8.01 -0.08 5.16
C GLU A 32 7.93 -0.75 3.79
N LEU A 33 7.37 -0.05 2.80
CA LEU A 33 7.32 -0.57 1.44
C LEU A 33 8.70 -0.76 0.84
N ARG A 34 9.61 0.19 1.05
CA ARG A 34 10.98 0.06 0.57
C ARG A 34 11.66 -1.15 1.18
N ALA A 35 11.46 -1.36 2.49
CA ALA A 35 12.06 -2.50 3.17
C ALA A 35 11.53 -3.83 2.64
N ARG A 36 10.22 -3.89 2.36
CA ARG A 36 9.60 -5.14 1.91
C ARG A 36 9.86 -5.45 0.43
N THR A 37 10.27 -4.46 -0.35
CA THR A 37 10.50 -4.65 -1.79
C THR A 37 11.97 -4.68 -2.16
N LEU A 38 12.86 -4.71 -1.20
CA LEU A 38 14.29 -4.84 -1.46
C LEU A 38 14.56 -6.13 -2.25
N GLY A 39 15.22 -5.98 -3.40
CA GLY A 39 15.54 -7.12 -4.23
C GLY A 39 14.40 -7.57 -5.15
N SER A 40 13.23 -6.98 -5.05
CA SER A 40 12.12 -7.31 -5.95
C SER A 40 12.31 -6.60 -7.28
N LEU A 41 12.15 -7.35 -8.38
CA LEU A 41 12.30 -6.79 -9.72
C LEU A 41 11.05 -6.03 -10.14
N GLU A 42 9.88 -6.59 -9.88
CA GLU A 42 8.60 -5.97 -10.28
C GLU A 42 7.59 -6.16 -9.15
N PRO A 43 7.77 -5.43 -8.05
CA PRO A 43 6.81 -5.57 -6.95
C PRO A 43 5.44 -5.05 -7.36
N THR A 44 4.40 -5.77 -6.96
CA THR A 44 3.03 -5.36 -7.18
C THR A 44 2.35 -5.11 -5.84
N ILE A 45 1.40 -4.20 -5.83
CA ILE A 45 0.67 -3.86 -4.61
C ILE A 45 -0.80 -3.66 -4.95
N THR A 46 -1.65 -4.14 -4.06
CA THR A 46 -3.10 -3.94 -4.17
C THR A 46 -3.55 -3.00 -3.07
N ILE A 47 -4.37 -2.02 -3.43
CA ILE A 47 -5.00 -1.12 -2.48
C ILE A 47 -6.46 -1.52 -2.36
N GLN A 48 -6.89 -1.84 -1.14
CA GLN A 48 -8.27 -2.17 -0.85
C GLN A 48 -8.85 -1.08 0.05
N THR A 49 -9.97 -0.48 -0.36
CA THR A 49 -10.59 0.61 0.40
C THR A 49 -11.95 0.21 0.90
N GLU A 50 -12.29 0.67 2.10
CA GLU A 50 -13.67 0.63 2.56
C GLU A 50 -14.48 1.71 1.86
N ASP A 51 -15.83 1.66 1.98
CA ASP A 51 -16.71 2.54 1.21
C ASP A 51 -16.44 3.97 1.56
N ASP A 52 -16.40 4.58 2.50
CA ASP A 52 -16.34 6.00 2.78
C ASP A 52 -14.92 6.58 2.86
N VAL A 53 -13.96 5.97 2.17
CA VAL A 53 -12.60 6.48 2.15
C VAL A 53 -12.53 7.70 1.24
N SER A 54 -11.91 8.78 1.71
CA SER A 54 -11.79 10.00 0.93
C SER A 54 -10.83 9.80 -0.25
N VAL A 55 -11.13 10.46 -1.36
CA VAL A 55 -10.26 10.46 -2.52
C VAL A 55 -8.91 11.08 -2.17
N GLN A 56 -8.91 12.11 -1.33
CA GLN A 56 -7.67 12.75 -0.91
C GLN A 56 -6.74 11.78 -0.19
N LEU A 57 -7.27 10.97 0.71
CA LEU A 57 -6.46 9.98 1.41
C LEU A 57 -5.94 8.92 0.46
N LEU A 58 -6.79 8.46 -0.46
CA LEU A 58 -6.37 7.48 -1.47
C LEU A 58 -5.20 8.02 -2.29
N VAL A 59 -5.29 9.27 -2.75
CA VAL A 59 -4.22 9.89 -3.52
C VAL A 59 -2.95 10.00 -2.69
N GLN A 60 -3.04 10.36 -1.42
CA GLN A 60 -1.87 10.43 -0.54
C GLN A 60 -1.20 9.06 -0.38
N VAL A 61 -1.99 8.01 -0.23
CA VAL A 61 -1.45 6.65 -0.14
C VAL A 61 -0.76 6.26 -1.44
N MET A 62 -1.38 6.56 -2.58
CA MET A 62 -0.78 6.27 -3.88
C MET A 62 0.53 7.02 -4.08
N ASP A 63 0.60 8.27 -3.62
CA ASP A 63 1.84 9.05 -3.70
C ASP A 63 2.96 8.40 -2.89
N GLU A 64 2.66 7.91 -1.69
CA GLU A 64 3.66 7.23 -0.88
C GLU A 64 4.13 5.93 -1.53
N ILE A 65 3.22 5.20 -2.16
CA ILE A 65 3.56 3.97 -2.87
C ILE A 65 4.48 4.30 -4.05
N ASN A 66 4.14 5.31 -4.84
CA ASN A 66 4.98 5.73 -5.96
C ASN A 66 6.35 6.22 -5.50
N THR A 67 6.41 6.95 -4.39
CA THR A 67 7.67 7.43 -3.84
C THR A 67 8.56 6.27 -3.41
N ALA A 68 7.96 5.18 -2.96
CA ALA A 68 8.70 3.97 -2.62
C ALA A 68 9.19 3.19 -3.85
N GLY A 69 8.84 3.63 -5.05
CA GLY A 69 9.31 3.02 -6.29
C GLY A 69 8.39 1.98 -6.90
N LEU A 70 7.17 1.84 -6.38
CA LEU A 70 6.22 0.87 -6.90
C LEU A 70 5.30 1.52 -7.93
N ASN A 71 5.19 0.90 -9.11
CA ASN A 71 4.36 1.41 -10.19
C ASN A 71 3.19 0.47 -10.54
N ASN A 72 3.26 -0.79 -10.14
CA ASN A 72 2.22 -1.77 -10.44
C ASN A 72 1.19 -1.79 -9.31
N ILE A 73 0.24 -0.85 -9.39
CA ILE A 73 -0.77 -0.67 -8.35
C ILE A 73 -2.12 -1.14 -8.88
N SER A 74 -2.78 -2.00 -8.11
CA SER A 74 -4.15 -2.43 -8.40
C SER A 74 -5.09 -1.90 -7.34
N LEU A 75 -6.27 -1.47 -7.75
CA LEU A 75 -7.32 -1.04 -6.82
C LEU A 75 -8.37 -2.12 -6.70
N SER A 76 -8.83 -2.36 -5.49
CA SER A 76 -9.85 -3.36 -5.21
C SER A 76 -10.88 -2.80 -4.26
N SER A 77 -12.14 -3.19 -4.46
CA SER A 77 -13.23 -2.89 -3.52
C SER A 77 -13.38 -4.03 -2.53
N PRO A 78 -13.87 -3.74 -1.32
CA PRO A 78 -14.14 -4.79 -0.35
C PRO A 78 -15.26 -5.71 -0.80
#